data_af58f57d56e03628dfa3610f7af9c9c7
#
_entry.id   af58f57d56e03628dfa3610f7af9c9c7
#
_cell.length_a   1.000
_cell.length_b   1.000
_cell.length_c   1.000
_cell.angle_alpha   90.00
_cell.angle_beta   90.00
_cell.angle_gamma   90.00
#
_symmetry.space_group_name_H-M   'P 1'
#
loop_
_entity.id
_entity.type
_entity.pdbx_description
1 polymer ?
#
loop_
_entity_poly.entity_id
_entity_poly.type
_entity_poly.pdbx_seq_one_letter_code
_entity_poly.pdbx_strand_id
1 'polypeptide(L)'
;MSATKPFPQDQTNRFSEEKPFKNKELPARAPFARLIEKWAGMPLNIIESAGSYIIARPMNWALKHLDAASYKLEGTFLRRVLSHTIFPATLIISLIIGFEFAKNGVTFDSLLTLALIPVIIGSIFAPLERLMPFSRNWLEGGNDTSVDIMMFISGAFWNGFAKYLIQVLFLVSLVELLEPYGHNLWPTNLPGVVQVFLFILIKDFFRYWLHRALHEVPFLWRFHAAHHSVKRLYWLNGIRSHPIEVVGQALLFAIPYALLQPSAEIIMVAILMQLSIGIFQHSNIDLKLGFWEYIFSIGDNHRYHHYPDKAVGDSNYGGEFIVWDILFGTFHKVKGERPHDKIGIGTSPNYPMTMAGLLIAPFVSDQKIFGPQNIQEQDNEK
;
A
#
# COMPACT_ATOMS: atom_id res chain seq x y z
N MET A 1 -29.97 -9.38 -13.23
CA MET A 1 -30.20 -7.93 -13.31
C MET A 1 -30.79 -7.50 -11.97
N SER A 2 -29.96 -7.20 -10.99
CA SER A 2 -30.37 -6.67 -9.69
C SER A 2 -30.16 -5.17 -9.72
N ALA A 3 -31.26 -4.43 -9.55
CA ALA A 3 -31.25 -2.97 -9.53
C ALA A 3 -30.60 -2.48 -8.24
N THR A 4 -29.49 -1.77 -8.37
CA THR A 4 -28.86 -1.04 -7.26
C THR A 4 -29.79 0.07 -6.78
N LYS A 5 -30.15 0.04 -5.49
CA LYS A 5 -30.89 1.14 -4.85
C LYS A 5 -30.06 2.42 -4.88
N PRO A 6 -30.65 3.58 -5.17
CA PRO A 6 -29.93 4.85 -5.12
C PRO A 6 -29.61 5.23 -3.68
N PHE A 7 -28.44 5.82 -3.47
CA PHE A 7 -27.92 6.33 -2.22
C PHE A 7 -28.84 7.42 -1.63
N PRO A 8 -29.09 7.46 -0.33
CA PRO A 8 -29.83 8.55 0.32
C PRO A 8 -29.00 9.84 0.28
N GLN A 9 -29.49 10.87 -0.39
CA GLN A 9 -28.83 12.18 -0.54
C GLN A 9 -28.75 13.02 0.75
N ASP A 10 -29.24 12.53 1.90
CA ASP A 10 -29.45 13.35 3.11
C ASP A 10 -28.37 13.19 4.20
N GLN A 11 -27.22 12.61 3.92
CA GLN A 11 -26.15 12.50 4.92
C GLN A 11 -24.99 13.49 4.77
N THR A 12 -25.03 14.42 3.82
CA THR A 12 -23.96 15.40 3.60
C THR A 12 -23.87 16.50 4.67
N ASN A 13 -24.91 16.68 5.51
CA ASN A 13 -25.00 17.79 6.46
C ASN A 13 -24.68 17.46 7.93
N ARG A 14 -24.25 16.24 8.27
CA ARG A 14 -23.95 15.89 9.68
C ARG A 14 -22.49 16.06 10.12
N PHE A 15 -21.60 16.48 9.24
CA PHE A 15 -20.16 16.60 9.54
C PHE A 15 -19.61 18.03 9.43
N SER A 16 -20.48 19.04 9.50
CA SER A 16 -20.01 20.43 9.64
C SER A 16 -19.79 20.75 11.12
N GLU A 17 -18.57 21.22 11.44
CA GLU A 17 -18.10 21.75 12.72
C GLU A 17 -17.39 20.78 13.68
N GLU A 18 -16.29 20.19 13.27
CA GLU A 18 -15.22 19.88 14.22
C GLU A 18 -14.17 20.99 14.21
N LYS A 19 -14.05 21.66 15.38
CA LYS A 19 -13.04 22.69 15.65
C LYS A 19 -11.62 22.12 15.52
N PRO A 20 -10.62 22.88 15.04
CA PRO A 20 -9.26 22.40 14.90
C PRO A 20 -8.71 21.93 16.26
N PHE A 21 -8.09 20.74 16.26
CA PHE A 21 -7.48 20.14 17.43
C PHE A 21 -6.50 21.11 18.09
N LYS A 22 -6.83 21.59 19.29
CA LYS A 22 -5.86 22.23 20.17
C LYS A 22 -4.84 21.19 20.61
N ASN A 23 -3.54 21.53 20.45
CA ASN A 23 -2.41 20.75 20.94
C ASN A 23 -2.67 20.33 22.41
N LYS A 24 -3.04 19.06 22.61
CA LYS A 24 -2.92 18.44 23.92
C LYS A 24 -1.49 17.95 24.08
N GLU A 25 -0.87 18.34 25.17
CA GLU A 25 0.46 17.91 25.56
C GLU A 25 0.64 16.40 25.39
N LEU A 26 1.72 16.03 24.74
CA LEU A 26 2.08 14.62 24.50
C LEU A 26 2.22 13.89 25.85
N PRO A 27 1.62 12.72 26.02
CA PRO A 27 1.82 11.90 27.21
C PRO A 27 3.30 11.57 27.37
N ALA A 28 3.75 11.51 28.62
CA ALA A 28 5.13 11.29 29.01
C ALA A 28 5.86 10.29 28.09
N ARG A 29 7.01 10.71 27.56
CA ARG A 29 7.85 10.00 26.58
C ARG A 29 7.94 8.52 26.90
N ALA A 30 7.61 7.67 25.93
CA ALA A 30 7.60 6.23 26.07
C ALA A 30 8.97 5.71 26.60
N PRO A 31 8.99 4.63 27.41
CA PRO A 31 10.23 4.06 27.97
C PRO A 31 11.32 3.78 26.93
N PHE A 32 10.92 3.48 25.70
CA PHE A 32 11.80 3.20 24.55
C PHE A 32 12.55 4.46 24.05
N ALA A 33 11.93 5.64 24.06
CA ALA A 33 12.61 6.88 23.69
C ALA A 33 13.72 7.23 24.69
N ARG A 34 13.49 7.00 25.97
CA ARG A 34 14.52 7.15 27.02
C ARG A 34 15.66 6.14 26.90
N LEU A 35 15.37 4.95 26.38
CA LEU A 35 16.39 3.93 26.13
C LEU A 35 17.31 4.34 24.98
N ILE A 36 16.78 4.91 23.90
CA ILE A 36 17.55 5.44 22.78
C ILE A 36 18.40 6.64 23.18
N GLU A 37 17.85 7.58 23.96
CA GLU A 37 18.61 8.71 24.53
C GLU A 37 19.81 8.24 25.37
N LYS A 38 19.61 7.18 26.15
CA LYS A 38 20.67 6.59 27.00
C LYS A 38 21.74 5.86 26.17
N TRP A 39 21.38 5.25 25.05
CA TRP A 39 22.31 4.49 24.19
C TRP A 39 23.04 5.38 23.17
N ALA A 40 22.38 6.39 22.63
CA ALA A 40 22.97 7.26 21.62
C ALA A 40 23.87 8.36 22.19
N GLY A 41 23.84 8.59 23.52
CA GLY A 41 24.65 9.61 24.19
C GLY A 41 24.38 11.06 23.75
N MET A 42 23.37 11.28 22.92
CA MET A 42 22.94 12.59 22.42
C MET A 42 21.48 12.86 22.75
N PRO A 43 21.12 14.04 23.24
CA PRO A 43 19.72 14.43 23.44
C PRO A 43 18.99 14.44 22.10
N LEU A 44 17.84 13.74 22.03
CA LEU A 44 16.99 13.66 20.82
C LEU A 44 16.62 15.04 20.26
N ASN A 45 16.48 16.06 21.11
CA ASN A 45 16.23 17.44 20.73
C ASN A 45 17.36 18.07 19.90
N ILE A 46 18.61 17.61 20.04
CA ILE A 46 19.73 18.08 19.21
C ILE A 46 19.66 17.42 17.83
N ILE A 47 19.31 16.15 17.75
CA ILE A 47 19.13 15.41 16.49
C ILE A 47 17.91 15.98 15.74
N GLU A 48 16.80 16.23 16.45
CA GLU A 48 15.60 16.87 15.89
C GLU A 48 15.87 18.31 15.44
N SER A 49 16.63 19.10 16.22
CA SER A 49 16.94 20.50 15.86
C SER A 49 17.93 20.61 14.72
N ALA A 50 18.97 19.79 14.66
CA ALA A 50 19.93 19.77 13.56
C ALA A 50 19.29 19.21 12.27
N GLY A 51 18.52 18.13 12.36
CA GLY A 51 17.75 17.59 11.25
C GLY A 51 16.70 18.57 10.71
N SER A 52 16.02 19.30 11.60
CA SER A 52 15.04 20.31 11.21
C SER A 52 15.67 21.52 10.50
N TYR A 53 16.87 21.92 10.87
CA TYR A 53 17.52 23.09 10.29
C TYR A 53 18.18 22.82 8.94
N ILE A 54 18.86 21.67 8.79
CA ILE A 54 19.63 21.33 7.59
C ILE A 54 18.72 20.76 6.50
N ILE A 55 17.71 19.97 6.87
CA ILE A 55 16.85 19.26 5.90
C ILE A 55 15.51 19.97 5.71
N ALA A 56 14.89 20.47 6.77
CA ALA A 56 13.53 20.99 6.69
C ALA A 56 13.41 22.32 5.94
N ARG A 57 14.41 23.22 6.00
CA ARG A 57 14.36 24.49 5.27
C ARG A 57 14.44 24.35 3.76
N PRO A 58 15.46 23.65 3.19
CA PRO A 58 15.51 23.40 1.74
C PRO A 58 14.30 22.60 1.27
N MET A 59 13.85 21.64 2.06
CA MET A 59 12.68 20.84 1.74
C MET A 59 11.41 21.69 1.72
N ASN A 60 11.15 22.53 2.71
CA ASN A 60 9.99 23.42 2.74
C ASN A 60 10.01 24.43 1.59
N TRP A 61 11.20 24.93 1.21
CA TRP A 61 11.34 25.78 0.04
C TRP A 61 10.98 25.02 -1.25
N ALA A 62 11.52 23.82 -1.45
CA ALA A 62 11.21 22.98 -2.59
C ALA A 62 9.72 22.63 -2.67
N LEU A 63 9.11 22.27 -1.52
CA LEU A 63 7.69 21.95 -1.42
C LEU A 63 6.80 23.12 -1.84
N LYS A 64 7.09 24.33 -1.38
CA LYS A 64 6.36 25.57 -1.78
C LYS A 64 6.44 25.83 -3.29
N HIS A 65 7.60 25.57 -3.90
CA HIS A 65 7.78 25.74 -5.35
C HIS A 65 7.00 24.69 -6.14
N LEU A 66 6.99 23.44 -5.67
CA LEU A 66 6.18 22.36 -6.27
C LEU A 66 4.68 22.66 -6.15
N ASP A 67 4.21 23.16 -5.01
CA ASP A 67 2.81 23.53 -4.82
C ASP A 67 2.42 24.70 -5.77
N ALA A 68 3.27 25.72 -5.90
CA ALA A 68 3.06 26.82 -6.84
C ALA A 68 3.06 26.33 -8.31
N ALA A 69 3.94 25.40 -8.67
CA ALA A 69 3.97 24.78 -9.98
C ALA A 69 2.72 23.92 -10.25
N SER A 70 2.21 23.24 -9.22
CA SER A 70 0.97 22.46 -9.30
C SER A 70 -0.22 23.32 -9.70
N TYR A 71 -0.38 24.50 -9.11
CA TYR A 71 -1.47 25.44 -9.51
C TYR A 71 -1.33 25.91 -10.95
N LYS A 72 -0.10 26.16 -11.42
CA LYS A 72 0.14 26.52 -12.82
C LYS A 72 -0.13 25.40 -13.81
N LEU A 73 0.05 24.16 -13.37
CA LEU A 73 -0.23 22.97 -14.18
C LEU A 73 -1.73 22.66 -14.25
N GLU A 74 -2.51 23.11 -13.29
CA GLU A 74 -3.94 22.80 -13.21
C GLU A 74 -4.67 23.29 -14.46
N GLY A 75 -5.49 22.40 -15.08
CA GLY A 75 -6.22 22.69 -16.33
C GLY A 75 -5.38 22.65 -17.60
N THR A 76 -4.04 22.56 -17.53
CA THR A 76 -3.18 22.55 -18.73
C THR A 76 -3.29 21.25 -19.52
N PHE A 77 -2.93 21.33 -20.82
CA PHE A 77 -2.80 20.16 -21.68
C PHE A 77 -1.73 19.18 -21.14
N LEU A 78 -0.61 19.69 -20.63
CA LEU A 78 0.47 18.87 -20.07
C LEU A 78 -0.03 18.02 -18.91
N ARG A 79 -0.74 18.62 -17.91
CA ARG A 79 -1.32 17.84 -16.80
C ARG A 79 -2.28 16.75 -17.32
N ARG A 80 -3.08 17.06 -18.32
CA ARG A 80 -4.00 16.08 -18.93
C ARG A 80 -3.23 14.92 -19.55
N VAL A 81 -2.19 15.19 -20.33
CA VAL A 81 -1.35 14.12 -20.91
C VAL A 81 -0.71 13.28 -19.81
N LEU A 82 -0.06 13.90 -18.85
CA LEU A 82 0.61 13.20 -17.74
C LEU A 82 -0.35 12.31 -16.95
N SER A 83 -1.57 12.79 -16.65
CA SER A 83 -2.56 12.01 -15.89
C SER A 83 -3.01 10.72 -16.60
N HIS A 84 -2.90 10.64 -17.92
CA HIS A 84 -3.23 9.44 -18.70
C HIS A 84 -2.01 8.56 -18.98
N THR A 85 -0.80 9.14 -19.02
CA THR A 85 0.38 8.45 -19.56
C THR A 85 1.38 7.99 -18.50
N ILE A 86 1.45 8.62 -17.33
CA ILE A 86 2.43 8.27 -16.28
C ILE A 86 2.36 6.78 -15.92
N PHE A 87 1.16 6.25 -15.67
CA PHE A 87 1.02 4.85 -15.29
C PHE A 87 1.47 3.88 -16.40
N PRO A 88 0.90 3.91 -17.62
CA PRO A 88 1.35 3.00 -18.69
C PRO A 88 2.82 3.20 -19.07
N ALA A 89 3.35 4.43 -19.03
CA ALA A 89 4.76 4.67 -19.27
C ALA A 89 5.65 4.01 -18.18
N THR A 90 5.24 4.11 -16.91
CA THR A 90 5.97 3.46 -15.82
C THR A 90 5.98 1.94 -15.98
N LEU A 91 4.86 1.32 -16.39
CA LEU A 91 4.83 -0.13 -16.66
C LEU A 91 5.79 -0.53 -17.78
N ILE A 92 5.79 0.20 -18.90
CA ILE A 92 6.69 -0.06 -20.01
C ILE A 92 8.16 0.10 -19.59
N ILE A 93 8.49 1.17 -18.89
CA ILE A 93 9.84 1.43 -18.39
C ILE A 93 10.27 0.31 -17.42
N SER A 94 9.39 -0.13 -16.53
CA SER A 94 9.68 -1.20 -15.57
C SER A 94 9.93 -2.54 -16.27
N LEU A 95 9.18 -2.85 -17.33
CA LEU A 95 9.43 -4.04 -18.16
C LEU A 95 10.79 -3.96 -18.86
N ILE A 96 11.09 -2.82 -19.51
CA ILE A 96 12.37 -2.64 -20.21
C ILE A 96 13.54 -2.78 -19.22
N ILE A 97 13.50 -2.04 -18.11
CA ILE A 97 14.54 -2.10 -17.08
C ILE A 97 14.64 -3.52 -16.53
N GLY A 98 13.52 -4.17 -16.21
CA GLY A 98 13.50 -5.52 -15.66
C GLY A 98 14.16 -6.54 -16.56
N PHE A 99 13.85 -6.54 -17.86
CA PHE A 99 14.48 -7.45 -18.82
C PHE A 99 15.93 -7.12 -19.11
N GLU A 100 16.33 -5.84 -19.10
CA GLU A 100 17.75 -5.47 -19.21
C GLU A 100 18.57 -5.96 -18.01
N PHE A 101 18.02 -5.84 -16.79
CA PHE A 101 18.66 -6.44 -15.61
C PHE A 101 18.72 -7.96 -15.70
N ALA A 102 17.66 -8.61 -16.16
CA ALA A 102 17.56 -10.06 -16.27
C ALA A 102 18.62 -10.66 -17.20
N LYS A 103 18.94 -9.97 -18.30
CA LYS A 103 20.00 -10.40 -19.26
C LYS A 103 21.37 -10.58 -18.62
N ASN A 104 21.69 -9.80 -17.58
CA ASN A 104 22.96 -9.82 -16.88
C ASN A 104 23.01 -10.86 -15.74
N GLY A 105 21.93 -11.62 -15.56
CA GLY A 105 21.75 -12.55 -14.45
C GLY A 105 21.46 -11.83 -13.11
N VAL A 106 21.01 -12.60 -12.11
CA VAL A 106 20.75 -12.09 -10.76
C VAL A 106 22.05 -12.11 -9.95
N THR A 107 22.70 -10.94 -9.82
CA THR A 107 23.92 -10.74 -9.06
C THR A 107 23.65 -10.03 -7.73
N PHE A 108 24.65 -9.92 -6.86
CA PHE A 108 24.55 -9.12 -5.64
C PHE A 108 24.24 -7.64 -5.95
N ASP A 109 24.81 -7.09 -7.01
CA ASP A 109 24.53 -5.72 -7.46
C ASP A 109 23.07 -5.56 -7.91
N SER A 110 22.50 -6.58 -8.54
CA SER A 110 21.07 -6.61 -8.89
C SER A 110 20.18 -6.59 -7.64
N LEU A 111 20.55 -7.34 -6.59
CA LEU A 111 19.81 -7.34 -5.32
C LEU A 111 19.89 -6.00 -4.61
N LEU A 112 21.08 -5.36 -4.60
CA LEU A 112 21.25 -4.02 -4.05
C LEU A 112 20.45 -3.00 -4.84
N THR A 113 20.45 -3.08 -6.17
CA THR A 113 19.65 -2.21 -7.03
C THR A 113 18.15 -2.38 -6.77
N LEU A 114 17.67 -3.63 -6.65
CA LEU A 114 16.25 -3.90 -6.28
C LEU A 114 15.89 -3.30 -4.92
N ALA A 115 16.80 -3.30 -3.95
CA ALA A 115 16.57 -2.69 -2.65
C ALA A 115 16.52 -1.15 -2.72
N LEU A 116 17.23 -0.53 -3.67
CA LEU A 116 17.23 0.92 -3.87
C LEU A 116 16.06 1.41 -4.73
N ILE A 117 15.47 0.55 -5.56
CA ILE A 117 14.36 0.91 -6.46
C ILE A 117 13.21 1.60 -5.72
N PRO A 118 12.69 1.10 -4.57
CA PRO A 118 11.60 1.79 -3.86
C PRO A 118 11.98 3.21 -3.44
N VAL A 119 13.25 3.45 -3.08
CA VAL A 119 13.74 4.78 -2.70
C VAL A 119 13.81 5.70 -3.92
N ILE A 120 14.33 5.20 -5.04
CA ILE A 120 14.42 5.96 -6.30
C ILE A 120 13.03 6.31 -6.81
N ILE A 121 12.13 5.33 -6.88
CA ILE A 121 10.76 5.53 -7.34
C ILE A 121 10.03 6.51 -6.39
N GLY A 122 10.17 6.32 -5.09
CA GLY A 122 9.59 7.23 -4.10
C GLY A 122 10.08 8.67 -4.25
N SER A 123 11.38 8.85 -4.57
CA SER A 123 11.95 10.17 -4.84
C SER A 123 11.36 10.85 -6.09
N ILE A 124 10.86 10.06 -7.04
CA ILE A 124 10.13 10.57 -8.22
C ILE A 124 8.67 10.82 -7.87
N PHE A 125 8.03 9.91 -7.15
CA PHE A 125 6.60 10.00 -6.84
C PHE A 125 6.29 11.12 -5.84
N ALA A 126 7.12 11.38 -4.86
CA ALA A 126 6.89 12.45 -3.90
C ALA A 126 6.72 13.85 -4.55
N PRO A 127 7.58 14.27 -5.52
CA PRO A 127 7.31 15.49 -6.30
C PRO A 127 6.07 15.39 -7.19
N LEU A 128 5.82 14.25 -7.82
CA LEU A 128 4.65 14.08 -8.70
C LEU A 128 3.32 14.20 -7.93
N GLU A 129 3.24 13.66 -6.72
CA GLU A 129 2.08 13.82 -5.84
C GLU A 129 1.78 15.28 -5.52
N ARG A 130 2.82 16.12 -5.38
CA ARG A 130 2.66 17.56 -5.17
C ARG A 130 2.31 18.32 -6.44
N LEU A 131 2.88 17.92 -7.57
CA LEU A 131 2.61 18.56 -8.86
C LEU A 131 1.19 18.24 -9.37
N MET A 132 0.70 17.04 -9.12
CA MET A 132 -0.57 16.54 -9.64
C MET A 132 -1.38 15.83 -8.56
N PRO A 133 -1.70 16.49 -7.42
CA PRO A 133 -2.38 15.82 -6.32
C PRO A 133 -3.82 15.42 -6.71
N PHE A 134 -4.22 14.22 -6.27
CA PHE A 134 -5.62 13.80 -6.26
C PHE A 134 -6.39 14.61 -5.19
N SER A 135 -5.86 14.66 -3.98
CA SER A 135 -6.37 15.50 -2.90
C SER A 135 -5.26 16.42 -2.35
N ARG A 136 -5.54 17.72 -2.32
CA ARG A 136 -4.63 18.70 -1.69
C ARG A 136 -4.59 18.55 -0.18
N ASN A 137 -5.69 18.06 0.44
CA ASN A 137 -5.74 17.79 1.88
C ASN A 137 -4.73 16.72 2.30
N TRP A 138 -4.36 15.82 1.39
CA TRP A 138 -3.37 14.78 1.65
C TRP A 138 -1.92 15.24 1.53
N LEU A 139 -1.67 16.46 1.04
CA LEU A 139 -0.32 17.06 0.97
C LEU A 139 0.18 17.53 2.33
N GLU A 140 -0.74 17.84 3.24
CA GLU A 140 -0.41 18.23 4.60
C GLU A 140 -0.24 16.95 5.43
N GLY A 141 1.02 16.59 5.69
CA GLY A 141 1.35 15.46 6.55
C GLY A 141 1.15 15.82 8.01
N GLY A 142 0.43 14.96 8.74
CA GLY A 142 0.50 14.92 10.19
C GLY A 142 1.82 14.28 10.66
N ASN A 143 1.87 13.83 11.91
CA ASN A 143 3.01 13.07 12.46
C ASN A 143 3.11 11.62 11.95
N ASP A 144 2.43 11.29 10.85
CA ASP A 144 2.32 9.95 10.27
C ASP A 144 3.55 9.53 9.46
N THR A 145 4.24 10.49 8.82
CA THR A 145 5.37 10.20 7.93
C THR A 145 6.52 9.47 8.64
N SER A 146 6.84 9.84 9.88
CA SER A 146 7.88 9.16 10.66
C SER A 146 7.48 7.71 10.99
N VAL A 147 6.20 7.49 11.28
CA VAL A 147 5.65 6.15 11.51
C VAL A 147 5.69 5.34 10.23
N ASP A 148 5.33 5.93 9.08
CA ASP A 148 5.37 5.27 7.77
C ASP A 148 6.79 4.89 7.37
N ILE A 149 7.80 5.75 7.63
CA ILE A 149 9.21 5.41 7.42
C ILE A 149 9.63 4.21 8.29
N MET A 150 9.25 4.21 9.58
CA MET A 150 9.57 3.09 10.48
C MET A 150 8.86 1.80 10.04
N MET A 151 7.60 1.88 9.61
CA MET A 151 6.85 0.74 9.09
C MET A 151 7.44 0.23 7.78
N PHE A 152 7.91 1.11 6.90
CA PHE A 152 8.63 0.75 5.68
C PHE A 152 9.90 -0.05 5.98
N ILE A 153 10.74 0.46 6.89
CA ILE A 153 11.98 -0.24 7.31
C ILE A 153 11.65 -1.57 7.97
N SER A 154 10.66 -1.59 8.87
CA SER A 154 10.16 -2.80 9.51
C SER A 154 9.63 -3.82 8.48
N GLY A 155 8.81 -3.37 7.54
CA GLY A 155 8.27 -4.21 6.47
C GLY A 155 9.36 -4.82 5.60
N ALA A 156 10.38 -4.04 5.22
CA ALA A 156 11.53 -4.53 4.46
C ALA A 156 12.32 -5.59 5.25
N PHE A 157 12.57 -5.36 6.54
CA PHE A 157 13.23 -6.31 7.42
C PHE A 157 12.45 -7.63 7.53
N TRP A 158 11.15 -7.57 7.86
CA TRP A 158 10.34 -8.75 8.05
C TRP A 158 10.09 -9.53 6.76
N ASN A 159 9.97 -8.85 5.63
CA ASN A 159 9.89 -9.50 4.32
C ASN A 159 11.19 -10.24 3.99
N GLY A 160 12.34 -9.61 4.20
CA GLY A 160 13.65 -10.26 4.03
C GLY A 160 13.82 -11.47 4.96
N PHE A 161 13.49 -11.32 6.23
CA PHE A 161 13.53 -12.38 7.23
C PHE A 161 12.59 -13.56 6.88
N ALA A 162 11.36 -13.27 6.48
CA ALA A 162 10.42 -14.29 6.06
C ALA A 162 10.91 -15.07 4.83
N LYS A 163 11.43 -14.37 3.81
CA LYS A 163 12.01 -15.01 2.63
C LYS A 163 13.21 -15.89 2.98
N TYR A 164 14.08 -15.43 3.86
CA TYR A 164 15.21 -16.23 4.36
C TYR A 164 14.73 -17.49 5.07
N LEU A 165 13.76 -17.37 6.01
CA LEU A 165 13.21 -18.53 6.70
C LEU A 165 12.54 -19.53 5.73
N ILE A 166 11.77 -19.02 4.77
CA ILE A 166 11.12 -19.86 3.77
C ILE A 166 12.17 -20.59 2.95
N GLN A 167 13.20 -19.92 2.49
CA GLN A 167 14.26 -20.51 1.69
C GLN A 167 15.04 -21.58 2.47
N VAL A 168 15.38 -21.32 3.72
CA VAL A 168 16.21 -22.22 4.53
C VAL A 168 15.41 -23.42 5.07
N LEU A 169 14.16 -23.19 5.51
CA LEU A 169 13.39 -24.19 6.25
C LEU A 169 12.38 -24.96 5.40
N PHE A 170 11.84 -24.33 4.36
CA PHE A 170 10.65 -24.85 3.68
C PHE A 170 10.79 -24.95 2.18
N LEU A 171 11.54 -24.07 1.51
CA LEU A 171 11.49 -23.97 0.06
C LEU A 171 11.99 -25.25 -0.62
N VAL A 172 13.09 -25.83 -0.14
CA VAL A 172 13.64 -27.06 -0.71
C VAL A 172 12.62 -28.20 -0.56
N SER A 173 12.13 -28.41 0.68
CA SER A 173 11.13 -29.47 0.94
C SER A 173 9.79 -29.20 0.25
N LEU A 174 9.39 -27.94 0.11
CA LEU A 174 8.15 -27.58 -0.61
C LEU A 174 8.31 -27.80 -2.12
N VAL A 175 9.45 -27.45 -2.70
CA VAL A 175 9.75 -27.72 -4.11
C VAL A 175 9.76 -29.23 -4.36
N GLU A 176 10.49 -30.01 -3.56
CA GLU A 176 10.52 -31.48 -3.67
C GLU A 176 9.13 -32.12 -3.54
N LEU A 177 8.30 -31.63 -2.61
CA LEU A 177 6.92 -32.07 -2.43
C LEU A 177 6.03 -31.76 -3.62
N LEU A 178 6.18 -30.56 -4.21
CA LEU A 178 5.30 -30.06 -5.26
C LEU A 178 5.82 -30.35 -6.67
N GLU A 179 7.10 -30.70 -6.83
CA GLU A 179 7.71 -31.02 -8.13
C GLU A 179 6.91 -32.04 -8.94
N PRO A 180 6.43 -33.17 -8.35
CA PRO A 180 5.65 -34.14 -9.11
C PRO A 180 4.36 -33.60 -9.70
N TYR A 181 3.79 -32.56 -9.09
CA TYR A 181 2.54 -31.92 -9.51
C TYR A 181 2.75 -30.71 -10.42
N GLY A 182 3.93 -30.07 -10.30
CA GLY A 182 4.29 -28.85 -11.03
C GLY A 182 5.14 -29.07 -12.26
N HIS A 183 5.60 -30.30 -12.52
CA HIS A 183 6.50 -30.59 -13.61
C HIS A 183 5.94 -30.15 -14.97
N ASN A 184 6.64 -29.24 -15.67
CA ASN A 184 6.24 -28.66 -16.95
C ASN A 184 4.93 -27.85 -16.95
N LEU A 185 4.41 -27.40 -15.80
CA LEU A 185 3.24 -26.52 -15.76
C LEU A 185 3.58 -25.11 -16.25
N TRP A 186 4.82 -24.65 -16.06
CA TRP A 186 5.20 -23.31 -16.47
C TRP A 186 5.43 -23.23 -17.98
N PRO A 187 4.71 -22.34 -18.71
CA PRO A 187 4.77 -22.27 -20.17
C PRO A 187 6.04 -21.51 -20.63
N THR A 188 7.19 -22.16 -20.55
CA THR A 188 8.51 -21.56 -20.91
C THR A 188 8.61 -21.15 -22.39
N ASN A 189 7.73 -21.68 -23.26
CA ASN A 189 7.67 -21.34 -24.68
C ASN A 189 6.96 -20.00 -24.99
N LEU A 190 6.28 -19.41 -23.99
CA LEU A 190 5.63 -18.11 -24.16
C LEU A 190 6.65 -16.95 -24.14
N PRO A 191 6.36 -15.83 -24.82
CA PRO A 191 7.18 -14.63 -24.68
C PRO A 191 7.35 -14.21 -23.23
N GLY A 192 8.56 -13.75 -22.82
CA GLY A 192 8.86 -13.38 -21.44
C GLY A 192 7.87 -12.38 -20.81
N VAL A 193 7.42 -11.40 -21.59
CA VAL A 193 6.39 -10.44 -21.13
C VAL A 193 5.09 -11.16 -20.74
N VAL A 194 4.66 -12.14 -21.54
CA VAL A 194 3.45 -12.93 -21.23
C VAL A 194 3.65 -13.75 -19.97
N GLN A 195 4.83 -14.37 -19.82
CA GLN A 195 5.19 -15.11 -18.61
C GLN A 195 5.17 -14.24 -17.35
N VAL A 196 5.69 -13.00 -17.43
CA VAL A 196 5.67 -12.04 -16.31
C VAL A 196 4.23 -11.73 -15.89
N PHE A 197 3.38 -11.35 -16.83
CA PHE A 197 1.97 -11.03 -16.51
C PHE A 197 1.19 -12.25 -16.01
N LEU A 198 1.43 -13.43 -16.58
CA LEU A 198 0.82 -14.67 -16.12
C LEU A 198 1.24 -15.00 -14.68
N PHE A 199 2.53 -14.86 -14.37
CA PHE A 199 3.02 -15.10 -13.02
C PHE A 199 2.43 -14.13 -11.99
N ILE A 200 2.38 -12.83 -12.33
CA ILE A 200 1.75 -11.83 -11.47
C ILE A 200 0.27 -12.15 -11.28
N LEU A 201 -0.45 -12.52 -12.34
CA LEU A 201 -1.87 -12.86 -12.30
C LEU A 201 -2.15 -14.04 -11.36
N ILE A 202 -1.36 -15.12 -11.48
CA ILE A 202 -1.51 -16.30 -10.62
C ILE A 202 -1.19 -15.95 -9.15
N LYS A 203 -0.09 -15.24 -8.90
CA LYS A 203 0.27 -14.79 -7.55
C LYS A 203 -0.81 -13.87 -6.97
N ASP A 204 -1.37 -12.98 -7.78
CA ASP A 204 -2.40 -12.04 -7.36
C ASP A 204 -3.74 -12.75 -7.02
N PHE A 205 -4.02 -13.92 -7.60
CA PHE A 205 -5.13 -14.77 -7.17
C PHE A 205 -5.00 -15.16 -5.69
N PHE A 206 -3.83 -15.61 -5.26
CA PHE A 206 -3.59 -15.94 -3.85
C PHE A 206 -3.66 -14.68 -2.96
N ARG A 207 -3.15 -13.56 -3.46
CA ARG A 207 -3.22 -12.27 -2.77
C ARG A 207 -4.66 -11.79 -2.58
N TYR A 208 -5.49 -11.90 -3.62
CA TYR A 208 -6.91 -11.55 -3.56
C TYR A 208 -7.64 -12.29 -2.44
N TRP A 209 -7.48 -13.62 -2.37
CA TRP A 209 -8.14 -14.44 -1.34
C TRP A 209 -7.62 -14.14 0.06
N LEU A 210 -6.33 -13.94 0.21
CA LEU A 210 -5.76 -13.53 1.49
C LEU A 210 -6.28 -12.14 1.89
N HIS A 211 -6.27 -11.17 0.99
CA HIS A 211 -6.69 -9.81 1.26
C HIS A 211 -8.17 -9.76 1.63
N ARG A 212 -9.01 -10.49 0.89
CA ARG A 212 -10.42 -10.67 1.23
C ARG A 212 -10.59 -11.30 2.63
N ALA A 213 -9.83 -12.34 2.95
CA ALA A 213 -9.86 -12.96 4.28
C ALA A 213 -9.38 -11.99 5.38
N LEU A 214 -8.40 -11.13 5.11
CA LEU A 214 -7.94 -10.09 6.02
C LEU A 214 -9.05 -9.08 6.36
N HIS A 215 -10.00 -8.83 5.46
CA HIS A 215 -11.17 -7.98 5.69
C HIS A 215 -12.35 -8.70 6.31
N GLU A 216 -12.66 -9.92 5.84
CA GLU A 216 -13.88 -10.64 6.24
C GLU A 216 -13.71 -11.44 7.54
N VAL A 217 -12.46 -11.84 7.91
CA VAL A 217 -12.18 -12.59 9.14
C VAL A 217 -11.73 -11.64 10.26
N PRO A 218 -12.54 -11.46 11.34
CA PRO A 218 -12.25 -10.45 12.39
C PRO A 218 -10.88 -10.59 13.03
N PHE A 219 -10.39 -11.81 13.22
CA PHE A 219 -9.05 -12.05 13.75
C PHE A 219 -7.94 -11.55 12.80
N LEU A 220 -8.07 -11.78 11.51
CA LEU A 220 -7.10 -11.36 10.50
C LEU A 220 -7.16 -9.84 10.26
N TRP A 221 -8.35 -9.25 10.30
CA TRP A 221 -8.54 -7.80 10.20
C TRP A 221 -7.69 -7.03 11.21
N ARG A 222 -7.51 -7.56 12.42
CA ARG A 222 -6.73 -6.89 13.47
C ARG A 222 -5.29 -6.59 13.03
N PHE A 223 -4.69 -7.43 12.19
CA PHE A 223 -3.36 -7.21 11.62
C PHE A 223 -3.42 -6.25 10.44
N HIS A 224 -4.45 -6.36 9.61
CA HIS A 224 -4.63 -5.55 8.42
C HIS A 224 -5.14 -4.13 8.72
N ALA A 225 -5.80 -3.92 9.84
CA ALA A 225 -6.25 -2.61 10.30
C ALA A 225 -5.13 -1.57 10.41
N ALA A 226 -3.88 -2.00 10.64
CA ALA A 226 -2.71 -1.12 10.60
C ALA A 226 -2.56 -0.46 9.21
N HIS A 227 -2.81 -1.20 8.11
CA HIS A 227 -2.81 -0.71 6.74
C HIS A 227 -3.94 0.31 6.50
N HIS A 228 -5.15 -0.02 6.92
CA HIS A 228 -6.32 0.85 6.78
C HIS A 228 -6.38 2.03 7.77
N SER A 229 -5.49 2.08 8.77
CA SER A 229 -5.48 3.16 9.76
C SER A 229 -5.05 4.53 9.21
N VAL A 230 -4.50 4.57 8.00
CA VAL A 230 -4.03 5.79 7.34
C VAL A 230 -5.16 6.81 7.14
N LYS A 231 -4.85 8.10 7.33
CA LYS A 231 -5.80 9.21 7.14
C LYS A 231 -5.62 9.93 5.80
N ARG A 232 -4.61 9.52 5.05
CA ARG A 232 -4.28 9.99 3.70
C ARG A 232 -3.55 8.88 2.96
N LEU A 233 -3.67 8.82 1.63
CA LEU A 233 -2.86 7.93 0.81
C LEU A 233 -1.75 8.74 0.15
N TYR A 234 -0.55 8.18 0.19
CA TYR A 234 0.62 8.66 -0.54
C TYR A 234 1.61 7.51 -0.70
N TRP A 235 2.53 7.63 -1.64
CA TRP A 235 3.38 6.53 -2.13
C TRP A 235 4.04 5.69 -1.02
N LEU A 236 4.43 6.28 0.11
CA LEU A 236 5.18 5.60 1.17
C LEU A 236 4.30 4.70 2.03
N ASN A 237 3.03 5.06 2.27
CA ASN A 237 2.20 4.31 3.19
C ASN A 237 1.51 3.07 2.59
N GLY A 238 1.71 2.80 1.30
CA GLY A 238 1.32 1.54 0.68
C GLY A 238 1.98 0.31 1.30
N ILE A 239 3.10 0.49 1.98
CA ILE A 239 3.88 -0.58 2.61
C ILE A 239 3.61 -0.68 4.12
N ARG A 240 2.69 0.11 4.68
CA ARG A 240 2.30 0.01 6.08
C ARG A 240 1.55 -1.29 6.32
N SER A 241 2.23 -2.33 6.79
CA SER A 241 1.66 -3.63 7.11
C SER A 241 2.24 -4.17 8.41
N HIS A 242 1.42 -4.90 9.17
CA HIS A 242 1.88 -5.56 10.39
C HIS A 242 2.88 -6.69 10.05
N PRO A 243 3.97 -6.88 10.83
CA PRO A 243 4.98 -7.94 10.55
C PRO A 243 4.39 -9.34 10.36
N ILE A 244 3.39 -9.72 11.14
CA ILE A 244 2.72 -11.03 11.02
C ILE A 244 2.00 -11.16 9.68
N GLU A 245 1.36 -10.10 9.20
CA GLU A 245 0.77 -10.07 7.87
C GLU A 245 1.83 -10.22 6.79
N VAL A 246 2.95 -9.48 6.89
CA VAL A 246 4.07 -9.58 5.93
C VAL A 246 4.62 -11.01 5.84
N VAL A 247 4.83 -11.66 6.99
CA VAL A 247 5.29 -13.05 7.05
C VAL A 247 4.24 -13.99 6.46
N GLY A 248 2.97 -13.84 6.82
CA GLY A 248 1.87 -14.64 6.28
C GLY A 248 1.74 -14.53 4.76
N GLN A 249 1.86 -13.32 4.22
CA GLN A 249 1.90 -13.09 2.77
C GLN A 249 3.09 -13.79 2.11
N ALA A 250 4.28 -13.69 2.69
CA ALA A 250 5.47 -14.33 2.14
C ALA A 250 5.35 -15.85 2.09
N LEU A 251 4.79 -16.48 3.15
CA LEU A 251 4.51 -17.90 3.21
C LEU A 251 3.51 -18.33 2.13
N LEU A 252 2.40 -17.60 1.99
CA LEU A 252 1.39 -17.90 0.97
C LEU A 252 1.96 -17.80 -0.44
N PHE A 253 2.76 -16.77 -0.71
CA PHE A 253 3.34 -16.56 -2.03
C PHE A 253 4.47 -17.53 -2.38
N ALA A 254 5.04 -18.22 -1.39
CA ALA A 254 5.98 -19.30 -1.67
C ALA A 254 5.33 -20.49 -2.43
N ILE A 255 4.02 -20.70 -2.26
CA ILE A 255 3.28 -21.79 -2.92
C ILE A 255 3.33 -21.69 -4.45
N PRO A 256 2.87 -20.58 -5.10
CA PRO A 256 2.97 -20.46 -6.55
C PRO A 256 4.41 -20.45 -7.06
N TYR A 257 5.38 -19.94 -6.28
CA TYR A 257 6.80 -20.03 -6.63
C TYR A 257 7.29 -21.49 -6.68
N ALA A 258 6.99 -22.27 -5.64
CA ALA A 258 7.42 -23.66 -5.56
C ALA A 258 6.71 -24.56 -6.58
N LEU A 259 5.42 -24.32 -6.83
CA LEU A 259 4.62 -25.11 -7.76
C LEU A 259 4.97 -24.85 -9.23
N LEU A 260 5.13 -23.58 -9.61
CA LEU A 260 5.27 -23.19 -11.02
C LEU A 260 6.73 -23.07 -11.46
N GLN A 261 7.65 -22.80 -10.55
CA GLN A 261 9.08 -22.68 -10.79
C GLN A 261 9.44 -21.81 -12.02
N PRO A 262 8.90 -20.58 -12.15
CA PRO A 262 9.31 -19.68 -13.21
C PRO A 262 10.79 -19.36 -13.09
N SER A 263 11.44 -18.97 -14.19
CA SER A 263 12.87 -18.61 -14.15
C SER A 263 13.11 -17.40 -13.23
N ALA A 264 14.33 -17.29 -12.71
CA ALA A 264 14.73 -16.17 -11.83
C ALA A 264 14.56 -14.81 -12.53
N GLU A 265 14.78 -14.76 -13.85
CA GLU A 265 14.55 -13.57 -14.67
C GLU A 265 13.09 -13.14 -14.66
N ILE A 266 12.15 -14.06 -14.88
CA ILE A 266 10.72 -13.79 -14.85
C ILE A 266 10.29 -13.29 -13.47
N ILE A 267 10.78 -13.92 -12.40
CA ILE A 267 10.52 -13.52 -11.03
C ILE A 267 11.02 -12.07 -10.78
N MET A 268 12.23 -11.75 -11.20
CA MET A 268 12.83 -10.43 -11.01
C MET A 268 12.04 -9.34 -11.73
N VAL A 269 11.68 -9.56 -13.00
CA VAL A 269 10.87 -8.62 -13.78
C VAL A 269 9.48 -8.47 -13.14
N ALA A 270 8.86 -9.56 -12.69
CA ALA A 270 7.57 -9.53 -12.00
C ALA A 270 7.62 -8.73 -10.69
N ILE A 271 8.69 -8.87 -9.89
CA ILE A 271 8.88 -8.07 -8.67
C ILE A 271 8.94 -6.58 -9.00
N LEU A 272 9.69 -6.18 -10.03
CA LEU A 272 9.82 -4.79 -10.43
C LEU A 272 8.48 -4.21 -10.90
N MET A 273 7.73 -5.00 -11.69
CA MET A 273 6.38 -4.63 -12.12
C MET A 273 5.42 -4.46 -10.93
N GLN A 274 5.43 -5.39 -9.97
CA GLN A 274 4.58 -5.33 -8.79
C GLN A 274 4.91 -4.13 -7.89
N LEU A 275 6.20 -3.80 -7.71
CA LEU A 275 6.61 -2.59 -6.99
C LEU A 275 6.06 -1.33 -7.69
N SER A 276 6.16 -1.28 -9.01
CA SER A 276 5.65 -0.15 -9.80
C SER A 276 4.14 0.00 -9.69
N ILE A 277 3.38 -1.08 -9.79
CA ILE A 277 1.91 -1.06 -9.63
C ILE A 277 1.54 -0.67 -8.19
N GLY A 278 2.17 -1.30 -7.19
CA GLY A 278 1.88 -1.08 -5.77
C GLY A 278 2.06 0.38 -5.33
N ILE A 279 3.04 1.10 -5.87
CA ILE A 279 3.22 2.52 -5.57
C ILE A 279 2.03 3.35 -6.07
N PHE A 280 1.46 3.02 -7.23
CA PHE A 280 0.28 3.73 -7.75
C PHE A 280 -1.00 3.46 -6.95
N GLN A 281 -1.09 2.36 -6.21
CA GLN A 281 -2.25 2.07 -5.36
C GLN A 281 -2.47 3.16 -4.32
N HIS A 282 -1.42 3.55 -3.62
CA HIS A 282 -1.47 4.56 -2.57
C HIS A 282 -1.12 5.96 -3.04
N SER A 283 -0.61 6.14 -4.25
CA SER A 283 -0.16 7.47 -4.69
C SER A 283 -1.28 8.52 -4.64
N ASN A 284 -0.92 9.71 -4.14
CA ASN A 284 -1.77 10.89 -4.19
C ASN A 284 -1.68 11.61 -5.56
N ILE A 285 -1.63 10.85 -6.65
CA ILE A 285 -1.57 11.40 -7.99
C ILE A 285 -2.96 11.40 -8.63
N ASP A 286 -3.34 12.52 -9.26
CA ASP A 286 -4.60 12.65 -10.00
C ASP A 286 -4.49 11.93 -11.36
N LEU A 287 -4.65 10.62 -11.34
CA LEU A 287 -4.63 9.78 -12.54
C LEU A 287 -6.00 9.75 -13.22
N LYS A 288 -5.99 9.68 -14.55
CA LYS A 288 -7.16 9.47 -15.40
C LYS A 288 -6.94 8.18 -16.19
N LEU A 289 -7.22 7.08 -15.54
CA LEU A 289 -6.80 5.75 -16.03
C LEU A 289 -7.73 5.15 -17.08
N GLY A 290 -9.01 5.55 -17.11
CA GLY A 290 -9.98 5.07 -18.09
C GLY A 290 -10.13 3.54 -18.05
N PHE A 291 -9.84 2.84 -19.17
CA PHE A 291 -9.99 1.39 -19.23
C PHE A 291 -8.98 0.62 -18.34
N TRP A 292 -7.83 1.23 -17.99
CA TRP A 292 -6.84 0.61 -17.10
C TRP A 292 -7.42 0.30 -15.71
N GLU A 293 -8.45 1.02 -15.27
CA GLU A 293 -9.15 0.76 -14.00
C GLU A 293 -9.93 -0.56 -13.97
N TYR A 294 -10.17 -1.15 -15.15
CA TYR A 294 -10.78 -2.49 -15.29
C TYR A 294 -9.75 -3.61 -15.44
N ILE A 295 -8.47 -3.26 -15.42
CA ILE A 295 -7.35 -4.21 -15.48
C ILE A 295 -6.58 -4.20 -14.16
N PHE A 296 -6.23 -3.01 -13.66
CA PHE A 296 -5.35 -2.83 -12.51
C PHE A 296 -6.07 -2.28 -11.28
N SER A 297 -5.69 -2.79 -10.10
CA SER A 297 -6.21 -2.35 -8.81
C SER A 297 -5.44 -1.13 -8.30
N ILE A 298 -5.57 0.02 -8.99
CA ILE A 298 -4.82 1.26 -8.69
C ILE A 298 -5.74 2.49 -8.70
N GLY A 299 -5.23 3.61 -8.22
CA GLY A 299 -5.92 4.89 -8.26
C GLY A 299 -7.26 4.83 -7.54
N ASP A 300 -8.34 5.18 -8.25
CA ASP A 300 -9.68 5.29 -7.65
C ASP A 300 -10.19 3.94 -7.10
N ASN A 301 -9.85 2.79 -7.72
CA ASN A 301 -10.23 1.47 -7.21
C ASN A 301 -9.69 1.23 -5.79
N HIS A 302 -8.41 1.53 -5.58
CA HIS A 302 -7.79 1.32 -4.29
C HIS A 302 -8.20 2.38 -3.25
N ARG A 303 -8.58 3.60 -3.69
CA ARG A 303 -9.14 4.63 -2.82
C ARG A 303 -10.51 4.22 -2.28
N TYR A 304 -11.38 3.59 -3.09
CA TYR A 304 -12.64 3.01 -2.61
C TYR A 304 -12.40 1.91 -1.58
N HIS A 305 -11.37 1.07 -1.79
CA HIS A 305 -10.98 0.04 -0.84
C HIS A 305 -10.61 0.60 0.55
N HIS A 306 -10.01 1.79 0.63
CA HIS A 306 -9.66 2.46 1.88
C HIS A 306 -10.80 3.28 2.50
N TYR A 307 -12.03 3.18 2.00
CA TYR A 307 -13.16 3.90 2.58
C TYR A 307 -13.47 3.44 4.00
N PRO A 308 -13.89 4.39 4.87
CA PRO A 308 -14.25 4.07 6.26
C PRO A 308 -15.57 3.29 6.38
N ASP A 309 -16.43 3.34 5.38
CA ASP A 309 -17.65 2.57 5.31
C ASP A 309 -17.35 1.19 4.73
N LYS A 310 -17.61 0.14 5.51
CA LYS A 310 -17.38 -1.24 5.11
C LYS A 310 -18.17 -1.65 3.87
N ALA A 311 -19.37 -1.10 3.65
CA ALA A 311 -20.16 -1.42 2.46
C ALA A 311 -19.45 -1.02 1.15
N VAL A 312 -18.50 -0.09 1.23
CA VAL A 312 -17.65 0.35 0.12
C VAL A 312 -16.23 -0.19 0.27
N GLY A 313 -15.64 -0.08 1.48
CA GLY A 313 -14.26 -0.46 1.75
C GLY A 313 -13.99 -1.96 1.64
N ASP A 314 -14.97 -2.80 1.98
CA ASP A 314 -14.88 -4.26 1.81
C ASP A 314 -15.11 -4.65 0.33
N SER A 315 -14.30 -4.06 -0.58
CA SER A 315 -14.30 -4.26 -2.03
C SER A 315 -12.91 -4.06 -2.61
N ASN A 316 -12.71 -4.34 -3.89
CA ASN A 316 -11.47 -4.07 -4.63
C ASN A 316 -10.22 -4.67 -3.94
N TYR A 317 -10.29 -5.95 -3.59
CA TYR A 317 -9.23 -6.67 -2.87
C TYR A 317 -8.02 -7.04 -3.73
N GLY A 318 -8.12 -6.93 -5.07
CA GLY A 318 -7.03 -7.23 -5.99
C GLY A 318 -5.75 -6.49 -5.62
N GLY A 319 -4.64 -7.19 -5.60
CA GLY A 319 -3.34 -6.62 -5.30
C GLY A 319 -2.79 -5.82 -6.47
N GLU A 320 -2.60 -6.45 -7.61
CA GLU A 320 -2.13 -5.82 -8.83
C GLU A 320 -3.25 -5.70 -9.86
N PHE A 321 -4.11 -6.72 -9.98
CA PHE A 321 -5.18 -6.80 -10.98
C PHE A 321 -6.56 -6.75 -10.32
N ILE A 322 -7.47 -5.96 -10.90
CA ILE A 322 -8.87 -5.88 -10.47
C ILE A 322 -9.73 -7.02 -11.04
N VAL A 323 -9.16 -7.84 -11.91
CA VAL A 323 -9.88 -8.92 -12.59
C VAL A 323 -10.50 -9.92 -11.61
N TRP A 324 -9.85 -10.18 -10.48
CA TRP A 324 -10.37 -11.09 -9.47
C TRP A 324 -11.59 -10.52 -8.77
N ASP A 325 -11.61 -9.20 -8.52
CA ASP A 325 -12.78 -8.52 -7.98
C ASP A 325 -13.96 -8.56 -8.94
N ILE A 326 -13.71 -8.37 -10.24
CA ILE A 326 -14.74 -8.48 -11.28
C ILE A 326 -15.28 -9.92 -11.32
N LEU A 327 -14.40 -10.91 -11.28
CA LEU A 327 -14.77 -12.32 -11.39
C LEU A 327 -15.54 -12.82 -10.16
N PHE A 328 -15.13 -12.39 -8.96
CA PHE A 328 -15.73 -12.85 -7.69
C PHE A 328 -16.76 -11.87 -7.11
N GLY A 329 -17.11 -10.82 -7.86
CA GLY A 329 -18.22 -9.91 -7.52
C GLY A 329 -17.93 -8.90 -6.42
N THR A 330 -16.65 -8.61 -6.15
CA THR A 330 -16.20 -7.61 -5.15
C THR A 330 -15.72 -6.31 -5.80
N PHE A 331 -15.87 -6.17 -7.12
CA PHE A 331 -15.51 -4.94 -7.81
C PHE A 331 -16.51 -3.81 -7.50
N HIS A 332 -16.00 -2.73 -6.94
CA HIS A 332 -16.77 -1.53 -6.63
C HIS A 332 -16.22 -0.32 -7.39
N LYS A 333 -17.10 0.33 -8.13
CA LYS A 333 -16.83 1.61 -8.79
C LYS A 333 -18.14 2.34 -9.09
N VAL A 334 -18.23 3.59 -8.69
CA VAL A 334 -19.38 4.43 -9.01
C VAL A 334 -19.14 5.12 -10.35
N LYS A 335 -20.04 4.89 -11.31
CA LYS A 335 -19.91 5.45 -12.66
C LYS A 335 -20.09 6.97 -12.64
N GLY A 336 -19.07 7.67 -13.17
CA GLY A 336 -19.09 9.14 -13.29
C GLY A 336 -18.72 9.88 -12.00
N GLU A 337 -18.48 9.17 -10.91
CA GLU A 337 -18.03 9.74 -9.64
C GLU A 337 -16.58 9.32 -9.35
N ARG A 338 -15.89 10.15 -8.61
CA ARG A 338 -14.57 9.84 -8.06
C ARG A 338 -14.67 9.66 -6.55
N PRO A 339 -13.81 8.82 -5.96
CA PRO A 339 -13.77 8.68 -4.51
C PRO A 339 -13.48 10.03 -3.85
N HIS A 340 -14.07 10.27 -2.69
CA HIS A 340 -13.67 11.38 -1.82
C HIS A 340 -12.37 11.06 -1.09
N ASP A 341 -11.78 12.05 -0.43
CA ASP A 341 -10.50 11.93 0.26
C ASP A 341 -10.61 11.54 1.75
N LYS A 342 -11.82 11.23 2.24
CA LYS A 342 -12.02 10.70 3.60
C LYS A 342 -11.81 9.21 3.60
N ILE A 343 -10.71 8.75 4.18
CA ILE A 343 -10.30 7.35 4.26
C ILE A 343 -9.97 6.96 5.70
N GLY A 344 -9.75 5.69 5.93
CA GLY A 344 -9.32 5.14 7.21
C GLY A 344 -10.35 4.23 7.86
N ILE A 345 -10.17 3.90 9.14
CA ILE A 345 -11.08 3.03 9.89
C ILE A 345 -12.19 3.89 10.48
N GLY A 346 -13.38 3.85 9.88
CA GLY A 346 -14.52 4.70 10.26
C GLY A 346 -15.03 4.45 11.68
N THR A 347 -14.97 3.21 12.14
CA THR A 347 -15.43 2.79 13.47
C THR A 347 -14.43 3.03 14.58
N SER A 348 -13.24 3.54 14.28
CA SER A 348 -12.14 3.68 15.24
C SER A 348 -11.39 4.99 15.13
N PRO A 349 -11.98 6.09 15.61
CA PRO A 349 -11.32 7.38 15.61
C PRO A 349 -10.04 7.39 16.46
N ASN A 350 -9.92 6.47 17.43
CA ASN A 350 -8.82 6.36 18.38
C ASN A 350 -7.82 5.23 18.05
N TYR A 351 -7.85 4.68 16.83
CA TYR A 351 -6.89 3.65 16.46
C TYR A 351 -5.46 4.19 16.62
N PRO A 352 -4.54 3.42 17.25
CA PRO A 352 -3.21 3.92 17.56
C PRO A 352 -2.40 4.21 16.29
N MET A 353 -1.79 5.39 16.25
CA MET A 353 -1.01 5.88 15.11
C MET A 353 0.49 5.96 15.38
N THR A 354 0.96 5.32 16.46
CA THR A 354 2.40 5.18 16.75
C THR A 354 2.90 3.80 16.33
N MET A 355 4.18 3.67 15.99
CA MET A 355 4.78 2.37 15.62
C MET A 355 4.48 1.28 16.66
N ALA A 356 4.75 1.55 17.95
CA ALA A 356 4.46 0.60 19.02
C ALA A 356 2.96 0.28 19.13
N GLY A 357 2.11 1.30 18.97
CA GLY A 357 0.66 1.12 18.98
C GLY A 357 0.18 0.22 17.86
N LEU A 358 0.66 0.43 16.62
CA LEU A 358 0.31 -0.39 15.46
C LEU A 358 0.74 -1.85 15.64
N LEU A 359 1.91 -2.10 16.23
CA LEU A 359 2.41 -3.46 16.49
C LEU A 359 1.65 -4.18 17.61
N ILE A 360 1.15 -3.45 18.61
CA ILE A 360 0.45 -4.02 19.76
C ILE A 360 -1.06 -4.13 19.53
N ALA A 361 -1.63 -3.28 18.69
CA ALA A 361 -3.07 -3.22 18.42
C ALA A 361 -3.73 -4.58 18.17
N PRO A 362 -3.17 -5.49 17.36
CA PRO A 362 -3.79 -6.80 17.13
C PRO A 362 -4.01 -7.66 18.37
N PHE A 363 -3.27 -7.40 19.45
CA PHE A 363 -3.26 -8.19 20.69
C PHE A 363 -4.03 -7.55 21.83
N VAL A 364 -4.58 -6.35 21.63
CA VAL A 364 -5.37 -5.63 22.64
C VAL A 364 -6.86 -5.85 22.38
N SER A 365 -7.70 -5.79 23.40
CA SER A 365 -9.15 -5.99 23.26
C SER A 365 -9.78 -4.91 22.37
N ASP A 366 -10.77 -5.30 21.58
CA ASP A 366 -11.47 -4.44 20.64
C ASP A 366 -12.09 -3.19 21.30
N GLN A 367 -12.64 -3.33 22.53
CA GLN A 367 -13.15 -2.21 23.28
C GLN A 367 -12.11 -1.10 23.55
N LYS A 368 -10.84 -1.47 23.72
CA LYS A 368 -9.75 -0.49 23.95
C LYS A 368 -9.30 0.19 22.67
N ILE A 369 -9.39 -0.50 21.53
CA ILE A 369 -8.91 -0.01 20.25
C ILE A 369 -10.03 0.64 19.46
N PHE A 370 -11.18 -0.02 19.38
CA PHE A 370 -12.29 0.39 18.54
C PHE A 370 -13.37 1.18 19.32
N GLY A 371 -13.22 1.31 20.64
CA GLY A 371 -14.26 1.89 21.51
C GLY A 371 -15.43 0.94 21.73
N PRO A 372 -16.46 1.37 22.47
CA PRO A 372 -17.66 0.59 22.65
C PRO A 372 -18.34 0.42 21.27
N GLN A 373 -18.32 -0.79 20.75
CA GLN A 373 -19.13 -1.12 19.57
C GLN A 373 -20.59 -0.95 19.95
N ASN A 374 -21.33 -0.14 19.22
CA ASN A 374 -22.77 -0.13 19.31
C ASN A 374 -23.28 -1.49 18.79
N ILE A 375 -23.50 -2.42 19.72
CA ILE A 375 -23.96 -3.80 19.45
C ILE A 375 -25.42 -3.78 18.88
N GLN A 376 -26.05 -2.62 18.76
CA GLN A 376 -27.46 -2.49 18.37
C GLN A 376 -27.73 -2.59 16.86
N GLU A 377 -26.72 -2.62 15.97
CA GLU A 377 -26.99 -2.69 14.52
C GLU A 377 -26.96 -4.10 13.92
N GLN A 378 -26.48 -5.12 14.65
CA GLN A 378 -26.41 -6.49 14.10
C GLN A 378 -27.64 -7.36 14.33
N ASP A 379 -28.58 -6.96 15.19
CA ASP A 379 -29.78 -7.77 15.50
C ASP A 379 -31.00 -7.44 14.63
N ASN A 380 -30.94 -6.46 13.74
CA ASN A 380 -32.06 -6.07 12.87
C ASN A 380 -31.97 -6.57 11.42
N GLU A 381 -30.98 -7.39 11.07
CA GLU A 381 -30.84 -7.99 9.73
C GLU A 381 -30.92 -9.53 9.75
N LYS A 382 -31.65 -10.11 10.71
CA LYS A 382 -32.03 -11.53 10.65
C LYS A 382 -33.49 -11.70 10.30
#